data_c477f4c167d51fa261ebfe3a2bf6f0b2
#
_entry.id   c477f4c167d51fa261ebfe3a2bf6f0b2
#
_cell.length_a   1.000
_cell.length_b   1.000
_cell.length_c   1.000
_cell.angle_alpha   90.00
_cell.angle_beta   90.00
_cell.angle_gamma   90.00
#
_symmetry.space_group_name_H-M   'P 1'
#
loop_
_entity.id
_entity.type
_entity.pdbx_description
1 polymer ?
#
loop_
_entity_poly.entity_id
_entity_poly.type
_entity_poly.pdbx_seq_one_letter_code
_entity_poly.pdbx_strand_id
1 'polypeptide(L)'
;MTKKIMFNDDFCLTQAVLAGTKTMTRRVLRDNVPLGNWEETEKHLPYNVGEVVAIAQSYHNLNKSGYTAPEWLDHVCESSAGYENKMFVRADLMPHHIKITDVKVERLQDISDEDILKEGV
;
A
#
# COMPACT_ATOMS: atom_id res chain seq x y z
N MET A 1 -14.60 5.85 3.01
CA MET A 1 -14.05 4.50 3.24
C MET A 1 -12.55 4.52 3.02
N THR A 2 -11.77 4.06 3.98
CA THR A 2 -10.31 4.04 3.87
C THR A 2 -9.86 2.94 2.92
N LYS A 3 -8.98 3.29 1.99
CA LYS A 3 -8.34 2.30 1.11
C LYS A 3 -7.14 1.70 1.80
N LYS A 4 -6.75 0.52 1.34
CA LYS A 4 -5.50 -0.13 1.77
C LYS A 4 -4.55 -0.26 0.59
N ILE A 5 -3.25 -0.30 0.90
CA ILE A 5 -2.21 -0.54 -0.08
C ILE A 5 -1.37 -1.74 0.38
N MET A 6 -1.03 -2.63 -0.56
CA MET A 6 -0.26 -3.84 -0.28
C MET A 6 1.13 -3.73 -0.88
N PHE A 7 2.14 -4.19 -0.12
CA PHE A 7 3.51 -4.30 -0.57
C PHE A 7 3.97 -5.74 -0.53
N ASN A 8 4.96 -6.10 -1.33
CA ASN A 8 5.45 -7.47 -1.42
C ASN A 8 6.32 -7.83 -0.22
N ASP A 9 5.89 -8.80 0.59
CA ASP A 9 6.62 -9.24 1.77
C ASP A 9 7.84 -10.11 1.44
N ASP A 10 7.87 -10.75 0.26
CA ASP A 10 9.02 -11.57 -0.16
C ASP A 10 10.30 -10.72 -0.30
N PHE A 11 10.14 -9.43 -0.57
CA PHE A 11 11.25 -8.48 -0.67
C PHE A 11 11.31 -7.54 0.54
N CYS A 12 10.61 -7.84 1.60
CA CYS A 12 10.54 -7.01 2.82
C CYS A 12 10.06 -5.58 2.56
N LEU A 13 9.23 -5.34 1.56
CA LEU A 13 8.79 -3.99 1.20
C LEU A 13 7.86 -3.37 2.24
N THR A 14 6.99 -4.16 2.86
CA THR A 14 6.13 -3.65 3.95
C THR A 14 7.00 -3.14 5.10
N GLN A 15 8.04 -3.89 5.48
CA GLN A 15 8.97 -3.48 6.54
C GLN A 15 9.73 -2.21 6.15
N ALA A 16 10.13 -2.09 4.90
CA ALA A 16 10.82 -0.89 4.39
C ALA A 16 9.93 0.35 4.47
N VAL A 17 8.63 0.23 4.18
CA VAL A 17 7.67 1.34 4.33
C VAL A 17 7.53 1.73 5.79
N LEU A 18 7.35 0.76 6.69
CA LEU A 18 7.20 1.02 8.12
C LEU A 18 8.46 1.64 8.73
N ALA A 19 9.64 1.26 8.25
CA ALA A 19 10.92 1.81 8.69
C ALA A 19 11.27 3.16 8.06
N GLY A 20 10.53 3.61 7.05
CA GLY A 20 10.77 4.86 6.35
C GLY A 20 11.84 4.80 5.26
N THR A 21 12.39 3.63 4.95
CA THR A 21 13.39 3.47 3.88
C THR A 21 12.77 3.37 2.50
N LYS A 22 11.52 2.94 2.41
CA LYS A 22 10.76 2.93 1.17
C LYS A 22 9.79 4.10 1.18
N THR A 23 10.00 5.07 0.29
CA THR A 23 9.17 6.28 0.18
C THR A 23 8.45 6.39 -1.16
N MET A 24 8.70 5.46 -2.07
CA MET A 24 8.06 5.40 -3.40
C MET A 24 7.60 3.99 -3.70
N THR A 25 6.54 3.87 -4.48
CA THR A 25 6.12 2.60 -5.07
C THR A 25 5.77 2.80 -6.53
N ARG A 26 6.07 1.80 -7.36
CA ARG A 26 5.77 1.80 -8.79
C ARG A 26 4.81 0.68 -9.10
N ARG A 27 3.86 0.98 -9.96
CA ARG A 27 2.86 0.01 -10.38
C ARG A 27 2.61 0.15 -11.86
N VAL A 28 2.39 -0.97 -12.53
CA VAL A 28 2.07 -0.96 -13.96
C VAL A 28 0.72 -0.30 -14.17
N LEU A 29 0.66 0.64 -15.11
CA LEU A 29 -0.57 1.32 -15.47
C LEU A 29 -1.48 0.38 -16.27
N ARG A 30 -2.78 0.45 -16.00
CA ARG A 30 -3.75 -0.33 -16.75
C ARG A 30 -3.88 0.18 -18.18
N ASP A 31 -4.14 -0.72 -19.15
CA ASP A 31 -4.19 -0.39 -20.58
C ASP A 31 -5.27 0.61 -20.95
N ASN A 32 -6.36 0.68 -20.18
CA ASN A 32 -7.50 1.54 -20.46
C ASN A 32 -7.37 2.96 -19.90
N VAL A 33 -6.22 3.32 -19.33
CA VAL A 33 -5.99 4.66 -18.78
C VAL A 33 -5.56 5.60 -19.91
N PRO A 34 -6.27 6.73 -20.13
CA PRO A 34 -5.88 7.71 -21.15
C PRO A 34 -4.59 8.44 -20.74
N LEU A 35 -3.69 8.67 -21.71
CA LEU A 35 -2.38 9.28 -21.47
C LEU A 35 -2.20 10.66 -22.08
N GLY A 36 -3.14 11.13 -22.88
CA GLY A 36 -3.02 12.41 -23.60
C GLY A 36 -3.28 13.66 -22.76
N ASN A 37 -3.96 13.53 -21.63
CA ASN A 37 -4.35 14.63 -20.76
C ASN A 37 -4.20 14.18 -19.30
N TRP A 38 -3.38 14.90 -18.52
CA TRP A 38 -3.12 14.52 -17.13
C TRP A 38 -4.40 14.49 -16.28
N GLU A 39 -5.32 15.40 -16.46
CA GLU A 39 -6.58 15.41 -15.71
C GLU A 39 -7.40 14.14 -15.94
N GLU A 40 -7.45 13.65 -17.17
CA GLU A 40 -8.13 12.41 -17.49
C GLU A 40 -7.37 11.19 -16.97
N THR A 41 -6.05 11.19 -17.08
CA THR A 41 -5.20 10.13 -16.52
C THR A 41 -5.41 10.01 -15.02
N GLU A 42 -5.35 11.14 -14.31
CA GLU A 42 -5.46 11.19 -12.85
C GLU A 42 -6.77 10.59 -12.35
N LYS A 43 -7.88 10.80 -13.05
CA LYS A 43 -9.19 10.25 -12.69
C LYS A 43 -9.23 8.71 -12.70
N HIS A 44 -8.35 8.08 -13.46
CA HIS A 44 -8.30 6.62 -13.61
C HIS A 44 -7.22 5.96 -12.74
N LEU A 45 -6.45 6.73 -11.98
CA LEU A 45 -5.43 6.19 -11.10
C LEU A 45 -6.05 5.67 -9.80
N PRO A 46 -5.50 4.58 -9.22
CA PRO A 46 -6.06 3.99 -8.00
C PRO A 46 -5.84 4.85 -6.76
N TYR A 47 -4.84 5.73 -6.77
CA TYR A 47 -4.50 6.59 -5.64
C TYR A 47 -4.34 8.03 -6.10
N ASN A 48 -4.73 8.98 -5.23
CA ASN A 48 -4.67 10.41 -5.52
C ASN A 48 -3.77 11.14 -4.52
N VAL A 49 -3.19 12.27 -4.94
CA VAL A 49 -2.40 13.13 -4.07
C VAL A 49 -3.26 13.59 -2.89
N GLY A 50 -2.71 13.52 -1.69
CA GLY A 50 -3.39 13.90 -0.45
C GLY A 50 -4.22 12.79 0.18
N GLU A 51 -4.40 11.67 -0.50
CA GLU A 51 -5.14 10.53 0.03
C GLU A 51 -4.34 9.81 1.11
N VAL A 52 -5.02 9.44 2.20
CA VAL A 52 -4.42 8.62 3.27
C VAL A 52 -4.89 7.18 3.09
N VAL A 53 -3.94 6.26 2.99
CA VAL A 53 -4.24 4.84 2.78
C VAL A 53 -3.62 3.99 3.88
N ALA A 54 -4.30 2.91 4.26
CA ALA A 54 -3.81 1.97 5.26
C ALA A 54 -2.79 1.01 4.64
N ILE A 55 -1.73 0.71 5.39
CA ILE A 55 -0.75 -0.31 4.99
C ILE A 55 -1.34 -1.67 5.35
N ALA A 56 -1.60 -2.50 4.34
CA ALA A 56 -2.18 -3.82 4.56
C ALA A 56 -1.17 -4.77 5.19
N GLN A 57 -1.54 -5.36 6.32
CA GLN A 57 -0.77 -6.38 7.03
C GLN A 57 -1.73 -7.49 7.45
N SER A 58 -1.31 -8.74 7.36
CA SER A 58 -2.17 -9.84 7.81
C SER A 58 -2.43 -9.73 9.31
N TYR A 59 -3.59 -10.16 9.77
CA TYR A 59 -3.92 -10.13 11.19
C TYR A 59 -2.94 -11.00 12.01
N HIS A 60 -2.50 -12.11 11.43
CA HIS A 60 -1.49 -12.97 12.06
C HIS A 60 -0.19 -12.20 12.34
N ASN A 61 0.32 -11.47 11.35
CA ASN A 61 1.55 -10.68 11.51
C ASN A 61 1.39 -9.57 12.53
N LEU A 62 0.24 -8.92 12.58
CA LEU A 62 -0.03 -7.87 13.58
C LEU A 62 -0.10 -8.45 14.99
N ASN A 63 -0.76 -9.59 15.20
CA ASN A 63 -0.76 -10.28 16.48
C ASN A 63 0.64 -10.70 16.91
N LYS A 64 1.43 -11.23 15.99
CA LYS A 64 2.80 -11.67 16.23
C LYS A 64 3.69 -10.51 16.66
N SER A 65 3.45 -9.30 16.16
CA SER A 65 4.18 -8.10 16.57
C SER A 65 3.65 -7.46 17.85
N GLY A 66 2.64 -8.04 18.48
CA GLY A 66 2.06 -7.55 19.72
C GLY A 66 0.88 -6.58 19.56
N TYR A 67 0.46 -6.31 18.31
CA TYR A 67 -0.68 -5.44 18.06
C TYR A 67 -1.97 -6.24 18.04
N THR A 68 -2.95 -5.81 18.83
CA THR A 68 -4.31 -6.36 18.80
C THR A 68 -5.29 -5.20 19.01
N ALA A 69 -6.07 -4.89 17.98
CA ALA A 69 -7.09 -3.86 18.08
C ALA A 69 -8.30 -4.38 18.87
N PRO A 70 -8.92 -3.57 19.74
CA PRO A 70 -10.13 -3.97 20.46
C PRO A 70 -11.24 -4.44 19.55
N GLU A 71 -11.36 -3.87 18.38
CA GLU A 71 -12.36 -4.22 17.37
C GLU A 71 -12.22 -5.65 16.84
N TRP A 72 -11.04 -6.27 17.02
CA TRP A 72 -10.79 -7.64 16.56
C TRP A 72 -11.45 -8.69 17.45
N LEU A 73 -11.73 -8.37 18.69
CA LEU A 73 -12.22 -9.35 19.68
C LEU A 73 -13.48 -10.10 19.20
N ASP A 74 -14.33 -9.42 18.46
CA ASP A 74 -15.61 -9.98 17.99
C ASP A 74 -15.57 -10.46 16.53
N HIS A 75 -14.53 -10.09 15.76
CA HIS A 75 -14.55 -10.24 14.32
C HIS A 75 -13.37 -10.98 13.71
N VAL A 76 -12.26 -11.11 14.42
CA VAL A 76 -11.02 -11.71 13.89
C VAL A 76 -10.62 -12.93 14.70
N CYS A 77 -10.44 -14.05 14.00
CA CYS A 77 -9.90 -15.29 14.57
C CYS A 77 -9.04 -15.97 13.51
N GLU A 78 -8.39 -17.09 13.85
CA GLU A 78 -7.51 -17.81 12.94
C GLU A 78 -8.18 -18.26 11.64
N SER A 79 -9.50 -18.44 11.64
CA SER A 79 -10.26 -18.81 10.45
C SER A 79 -10.77 -17.61 9.66
N SER A 80 -10.56 -16.39 10.13
CA SER A 80 -11.02 -15.18 9.45
C SER A 80 -10.27 -14.95 8.14
N ALA A 81 -10.97 -14.43 7.13
CA ALA A 81 -10.32 -13.91 5.95
C ALA A 81 -9.37 -12.78 6.40
N GLY A 82 -8.17 -12.76 5.86
CA GLY A 82 -7.16 -11.76 6.26
C GLY A 82 -6.26 -12.18 7.42
N TYR A 83 -6.54 -13.31 8.10
CA TYR A 83 -5.64 -13.76 9.17
C TYR A 83 -4.23 -14.05 8.65
N GLU A 84 -4.11 -14.74 7.53
CA GLU A 84 -2.82 -15.01 6.88
C GLU A 84 -2.62 -14.24 5.58
N ASN A 85 -3.69 -13.87 4.88
CA ASN A 85 -3.64 -13.18 3.60
C ASN A 85 -4.10 -11.74 3.75
N LYS A 86 -3.15 -10.81 3.65
CA LYS A 86 -3.41 -9.37 3.79
C LYS A 86 -4.32 -8.78 2.71
N MET A 87 -4.60 -9.51 1.63
CA MET A 87 -5.55 -9.06 0.62
C MET A 87 -6.97 -8.89 1.18
N PHE A 88 -7.32 -9.66 2.20
CA PHE A 88 -8.66 -9.68 2.78
C PHE A 88 -8.78 -8.94 4.11
N VAL A 89 -7.75 -8.20 4.54
CA VAL A 89 -7.82 -7.44 5.78
C VAL A 89 -8.71 -6.19 5.59
N ARG A 90 -9.30 -5.74 6.69
CA ARG A 90 -10.06 -4.49 6.71
C ARG A 90 -9.12 -3.31 6.93
N ALA A 91 -9.19 -2.32 6.04
CA ALA A 91 -8.34 -1.13 6.12
C ALA A 91 -8.53 -0.36 7.43
N ASP A 92 -9.76 -0.30 7.93
CA ASP A 92 -10.09 0.42 9.16
C ASP A 92 -9.52 -0.22 10.43
N LEU A 93 -9.05 -1.46 10.37
CA LEU A 93 -8.40 -2.16 11.48
C LEU A 93 -6.86 -2.08 11.43
N MET A 94 -6.29 -1.50 10.38
CA MET A 94 -4.83 -1.41 10.23
C MET A 94 -4.25 -0.28 11.06
N PRO A 95 -3.14 -0.53 11.81
CA PRO A 95 -2.55 0.48 12.70
C PRO A 95 -1.72 1.55 12.00
N HIS A 96 -1.25 1.27 10.78
CA HIS A 96 -0.32 2.15 10.08
C HIS A 96 -0.92 2.66 8.76
N HIS A 97 -0.68 3.96 8.48
CA HIS A 97 -1.20 4.64 7.30
C HIS A 97 -0.09 5.44 6.65
N ILE A 98 -0.22 5.67 5.36
CA ILE A 98 0.65 6.59 4.61
C ILE A 98 -0.20 7.62 3.88
N LYS A 99 0.37 8.78 3.66
CA LYS A 99 -0.25 9.85 2.85
C LYS A 99 0.44 9.93 1.51
N ILE A 100 -0.35 9.93 0.44
CA ILE A 100 0.16 10.09 -0.91
C ILE A 100 0.49 11.57 -1.12
N THR A 101 1.76 11.89 -1.34
CA THR A 101 2.21 13.27 -1.52
C THR A 101 2.43 13.64 -2.97
N ASP A 102 2.69 12.67 -3.84
CA ASP A 102 2.88 12.90 -5.26
C ASP A 102 2.52 11.63 -6.05
N VAL A 103 1.98 11.83 -7.24
CA VAL A 103 1.64 10.75 -8.18
C VAL A 103 2.07 11.18 -9.56
N LYS A 104 2.82 10.33 -10.27
CA LYS A 104 3.22 10.61 -11.64
C LYS A 104 3.21 9.34 -12.49
N VAL A 105 3.06 9.52 -13.79
CA VAL A 105 3.16 8.46 -14.78
C VAL A 105 4.41 8.71 -15.60
N GLU A 106 5.27 7.71 -15.72
CA GLU A 106 6.52 7.83 -16.47
C GLU A 106 6.89 6.52 -17.16
N ARG A 107 7.79 6.61 -18.13
CA ARG A 107 8.34 5.43 -18.78
C ARG A 107 9.36 4.77 -17.88
N LEU A 108 9.49 3.45 -17.97
CA LEU A 108 10.42 2.68 -17.17
C LEU A 108 11.88 3.16 -17.34
N GLN A 109 12.26 3.52 -18.57
CA GLN A 109 13.61 4.00 -18.86
C GLN A 109 13.94 5.38 -18.29
N ASP A 110 12.94 6.12 -17.84
CA ASP A 110 13.11 7.46 -17.26
C ASP A 110 13.30 7.42 -15.73
N ILE A 111 13.36 6.22 -15.14
CA ILE A 111 13.53 6.05 -13.71
C ILE A 111 14.98 6.38 -13.32
N SER A 112 15.17 7.26 -12.35
CA SER A 112 16.48 7.59 -11.82
C SER A 112 16.96 6.56 -10.80
N ASP A 113 18.29 6.45 -10.61
CA ASP A 113 18.88 5.57 -9.58
C ASP A 113 18.41 5.96 -8.18
N GLU A 114 18.28 7.25 -7.93
CA GLU A 114 17.78 7.77 -6.65
C GLU A 114 16.37 7.28 -6.37
N ASP A 115 15.50 7.32 -7.37
CA ASP A 115 14.12 6.84 -7.23
C ASP A 115 14.06 5.33 -7.00
N ILE A 116 14.96 4.55 -7.61
CA ILE A 116 15.06 3.11 -7.37
C ILE A 116 15.37 2.84 -5.89
N LEU A 117 16.28 3.60 -5.30
CA LEU A 117 16.61 3.45 -3.88
C LEU A 117 15.44 3.80 -2.97
N LYS A 118 14.63 4.78 -3.34
CA LYS A 118 13.43 5.17 -2.58
C LYS A 118 12.35 4.08 -2.56
N GLU A 119 12.41 3.12 -3.46
CA GLU A 119 11.51 1.97 -3.47
C GLU A 119 11.88 0.92 -2.43
N GLY A 120 12.98 1.10 -1.70
CA GLY A 120 13.39 0.20 -0.63
C GLY A 120 14.29 -0.95 -1.07
N VAL A 121 14.86 -0.82 -2.25
CA VAL A 121 15.76 -1.81 -2.82
C VAL A 121 17.20 -1.55 -2.39
#